data_bf8fadec83245d2f1d2f91ec3cd7a23c
#
_entry.id   bf8fadec83245d2f1d2f91ec3cd7a23c
#
_cell.length_a   1.000
_cell.length_b   1.000
_cell.length_c   1.000
_cell.angle_alpha   90.00
_cell.angle_beta   90.00
_cell.angle_gamma   90.00
#
_symmetry.space_group_name_H-M   'P 1'
#
loop_
_entity.id
_entity.type
_entity.pdbx_description
1 polymer ?
#
loop_
_entity_poly.entity_id
_entity_poly.type
_entity_poly.pdbx_seq_one_letter_code
_entity_poly.pdbx_strand_id
1 'polypeptide(L)'
;MSNILAVARGHNGSTTLLVDGEVVFYLEEERLSRFKYDGSPLMGIKKAFEYVDHIDHLVVCHTHRDGPRLDWTGEDVYEGFVRKIARKKFEFQTHYIDTTHHEMHAACGFYNSGFETAACVIADGAGSFLRMDAVPDTLYEFETIFQASYPDDFDTVWKHIGTKAAIGFHQPEPNHFVTEYPGHTKMYEAVTQYCGFPAIEAGKLMGLAPYGKPNDELPSFFNGEWGNRELIVPTYPNAAAINTERFPILKQDQREHMYGEAIPQYTDIQKDMAYKIQEETSERMCQLIEKAVELTGEKNIVICGGYGLNCVANYKYWQRFPDLNIYCEPISHDGGTSIGGAKYVYHKTTESETVQKQASVYYGPQYDTAGYEADLEGLEVTDTSYDDVAQLIRDGNIVTIYQGRSEGGPRALGNRSILFDPTIKDGKDHVNAVKRREWFRPFACSIKAENVHDWFDLAGRDETPHMMYAVKCQDGVEEKIPSVIHVDNTCRIQTVTQEQNEHYYNLIDAFDKIAGVPILFNTSFNLGGDPLVETLEDAIDTLNRSDIEYMYLPEIQKLVKVPNE
;
A
#
# COMPACT_ATOMS: atom_id res chain seq x y z
N MET A 1 12.26 -23.67 -17.43
CA MET A 1 11.33 -22.54 -17.20
C MET A 1 10.43 -22.94 -16.06
N SER A 2 10.28 -22.05 -15.08
CA SER A 2 9.41 -22.29 -13.92
C SER A 2 8.32 -21.23 -13.90
N ASN A 3 7.08 -21.64 -14.11
CA ASN A 3 5.89 -20.78 -14.08
C ASN A 3 5.19 -20.95 -12.74
N ILE A 4 5.20 -19.94 -11.91
CA ILE A 4 4.59 -19.96 -10.58
C ILE A 4 3.43 -18.97 -10.55
N LEU A 5 2.23 -19.48 -10.29
CA LEU A 5 1.04 -18.67 -10.05
C LEU A 5 0.79 -18.60 -8.55
N ALA A 6 0.81 -17.41 -8.00
CA ALA A 6 0.51 -17.19 -6.59
C ALA A 6 -0.71 -16.31 -6.40
N VAL A 7 -1.50 -16.60 -5.38
CA VAL A 7 -2.66 -15.81 -5.00
C VAL A 7 -2.59 -15.44 -3.52
N ALA A 8 -2.96 -14.22 -3.19
CA ALA A 8 -3.31 -13.82 -1.84
C ALA A 8 -4.84 -13.76 -1.73
N ARG A 9 -5.39 -14.43 -0.73
CA ARG A 9 -6.81 -14.40 -0.43
C ARG A 9 -7.05 -13.69 0.90
N GLY A 10 -8.00 -12.79 0.95
CA GLY A 10 -8.25 -11.92 2.10
C GLY A 10 -8.71 -10.55 1.61
N HIS A 11 -8.71 -9.56 2.45
CA HIS A 11 -9.23 -8.23 2.11
C HIS A 11 -8.46 -7.46 1.01
N ASN A 12 -7.31 -7.94 0.56
CA ASN A 12 -6.54 -7.41 -0.58
C ASN A 12 -6.17 -8.57 -1.50
N GLY A 13 -7.20 -9.24 -2.05
CA GLY A 13 -7.00 -10.33 -2.97
C GLY A 13 -6.11 -9.93 -4.15
N SER A 14 -5.12 -10.76 -4.48
CA SER A 14 -4.19 -10.46 -5.56
C SER A 14 -3.73 -11.73 -6.27
N THR A 15 -3.24 -11.58 -7.48
CA THR A 15 -2.63 -12.64 -8.27
C THR A 15 -1.27 -12.20 -8.78
N THR A 16 -0.28 -13.07 -8.62
CA THR A 16 1.09 -12.92 -9.15
C THR A 16 1.39 -14.05 -10.09
N LEU A 17 1.93 -13.77 -11.26
CA LEU A 17 2.57 -14.74 -12.14
C LEU A 17 4.06 -14.46 -12.20
N LEU A 18 4.85 -15.42 -11.78
CA LEU A 18 6.30 -15.42 -11.86
C LEU A 18 6.74 -16.38 -12.96
N VAL A 19 7.62 -15.95 -13.86
CA VAL A 19 8.22 -16.77 -14.91
C VAL A 19 9.74 -16.69 -14.78
N ASP A 20 10.38 -17.80 -14.51
CA ASP A 20 11.85 -17.90 -14.32
C ASP A 20 12.42 -16.88 -13.32
N GLY A 21 11.70 -16.61 -12.25
CA GLY A 21 12.08 -15.68 -11.19
C GLY A 21 11.64 -14.21 -11.39
N GLU A 22 11.12 -13.85 -12.56
CA GLU A 22 10.65 -12.50 -12.87
C GLU A 22 9.13 -12.38 -12.71
N VAL A 23 8.67 -11.30 -12.08
CA VAL A 23 7.23 -10.98 -11.97
C VAL A 23 6.74 -10.46 -13.32
N VAL A 24 6.06 -11.31 -14.09
CA VAL A 24 5.50 -10.92 -15.39
C VAL A 24 4.11 -10.34 -15.29
N PHE A 25 3.40 -10.61 -14.21
CA PHE A 25 2.07 -10.06 -13.94
C PHE A 25 1.81 -10.02 -12.42
N TYR A 26 1.27 -8.91 -11.95
CA TYR A 26 0.67 -8.78 -10.63
C TYR A 26 -0.49 -7.81 -10.69
N LEU A 27 -1.59 -8.17 -10.02
CA LEU A 27 -2.73 -7.27 -9.90
C LEU A 27 -3.59 -7.62 -8.68
N GLU A 28 -4.09 -6.60 -7.99
CA GLU A 28 -5.14 -6.74 -7.00
C GLU A 28 -6.48 -7.02 -7.69
N GLU A 29 -7.26 -7.96 -7.14
CA GLU A 29 -8.56 -8.37 -7.70
C GLU A 29 -9.55 -7.22 -7.82
N GLU A 30 -9.53 -6.28 -6.86
CA GLU A 30 -10.41 -5.09 -6.86
C GLU A 30 -10.31 -4.27 -8.17
N ARG A 31 -9.14 -4.32 -8.84
CA ARG A 31 -8.92 -3.61 -10.11
C ARG A 31 -9.76 -4.19 -11.24
N LEU A 32 -9.93 -5.51 -11.25
CA LEU A 32 -10.70 -6.23 -12.27
C LEU A 32 -12.18 -6.34 -11.90
N SER A 33 -12.49 -6.65 -10.64
CA SER A 33 -13.87 -6.83 -10.20
C SER A 33 -14.61 -5.51 -9.97
N ARG A 34 -13.88 -4.40 -9.86
CA ARG A 34 -14.39 -3.07 -9.46
C ARG A 34 -15.04 -3.05 -8.08
N PHE A 35 -14.80 -4.08 -7.28
CA PHE A 35 -15.29 -4.19 -5.91
C PHE A 35 -14.14 -3.95 -4.93
N LYS A 36 -14.20 -2.82 -4.18
CA LYS A 36 -13.12 -2.41 -3.27
C LYS A 36 -12.85 -3.48 -2.22
N TYR A 37 -11.56 -3.81 -2.01
CA TYR A 37 -11.08 -4.85 -1.10
C TYR A 37 -11.57 -6.27 -1.44
N ASP A 38 -11.80 -6.58 -2.72
CA ASP A 38 -12.17 -7.93 -3.15
C ASP A 38 -11.08 -8.93 -2.77
N GLY A 39 -11.49 -9.97 -2.04
CA GLY A 39 -10.60 -11.02 -1.54
C GLY A 39 -10.60 -12.31 -2.37
N SER A 40 -11.23 -12.32 -3.54
CA SER A 40 -11.45 -13.52 -4.36
C SER A 40 -10.68 -13.46 -5.68
N PRO A 41 -9.37 -13.76 -5.74
CA PRO A 41 -8.46 -13.49 -6.86
C PRO A 41 -8.70 -14.37 -8.11
N LEU A 42 -9.96 -14.58 -8.50
CA LEU A 42 -10.33 -15.47 -9.61
C LEU A 42 -10.20 -14.80 -10.99
N MET A 43 -10.49 -13.50 -11.09
CA MET A 43 -10.32 -12.77 -12.35
C MET A 43 -8.82 -12.58 -12.64
N GLY A 44 -8.03 -12.31 -11.61
CA GLY A 44 -6.56 -12.24 -11.71
C GLY A 44 -5.96 -13.56 -12.20
N ILE A 45 -6.39 -14.72 -11.66
CA ILE A 45 -5.97 -16.03 -12.16
C ILE A 45 -6.29 -16.18 -13.63
N LYS A 46 -7.52 -15.85 -14.04
CA LYS A 46 -7.92 -15.92 -15.46
C LYS A 46 -7.02 -15.02 -16.33
N LYS A 47 -6.71 -13.82 -15.85
CA LYS A 47 -5.85 -12.87 -16.57
C LYS A 47 -4.41 -13.37 -16.71
N ALA A 48 -3.86 -14.02 -15.67
CA ALA A 48 -2.51 -14.59 -15.70
C ALA A 48 -2.35 -15.65 -16.81
N PHE A 49 -3.40 -16.42 -17.12
CA PHE A 49 -3.38 -17.39 -18.23
C PHE A 49 -3.45 -16.77 -19.65
N GLU A 50 -3.46 -15.44 -19.76
CA GLU A 50 -3.19 -14.77 -21.04
C GLU A 50 -1.68 -14.74 -21.36
N TYR A 51 -0.81 -14.89 -20.34
CA TYR A 51 0.65 -14.83 -20.46
C TYR A 51 1.29 -16.22 -20.59
N VAL A 52 0.67 -17.24 -20.00
CA VAL A 52 1.21 -18.63 -20.01
C VAL A 52 0.10 -19.62 -20.30
N ASP A 53 0.45 -20.81 -20.83
CA ASP A 53 -0.52 -21.89 -21.10
C ASP A 53 -0.51 -23.01 -20.03
N HIS A 54 0.44 -22.95 -19.09
CA HIS A 54 0.58 -23.88 -17.97
C HIS A 54 1.31 -23.20 -16.80
N ILE A 55 1.19 -23.79 -15.62
CA ILE A 55 1.97 -23.45 -14.43
C ILE A 55 2.60 -24.73 -13.86
N ASP A 56 3.74 -24.57 -13.17
CA ASP A 56 4.41 -25.66 -12.46
C ASP A 56 4.02 -25.68 -10.98
N HIS A 57 3.76 -24.48 -10.42
CA HIS A 57 3.37 -24.30 -9.03
C HIS A 57 2.18 -23.35 -8.90
N LEU A 58 1.24 -23.70 -8.02
CA LEU A 58 0.20 -22.82 -7.48
C LEU A 58 0.52 -22.54 -6.02
N VAL A 59 0.62 -21.26 -5.66
CA VAL A 59 0.85 -20.82 -4.27
C VAL A 59 -0.39 -20.11 -3.76
N VAL A 60 -0.92 -20.54 -2.62
CA VAL A 60 -2.10 -19.93 -1.99
C VAL A 60 -1.69 -19.35 -0.64
N CYS A 61 -1.59 -18.00 -0.58
CA CYS A 61 -1.25 -17.26 0.63
C CYS A 61 -2.51 -16.86 1.39
N HIS A 62 -2.51 -17.08 2.70
CA HIS A 62 -3.62 -16.71 3.58
C HIS A 62 -3.20 -16.68 5.05
N THR A 63 -4.03 -16.09 5.89
CA THR A 63 -3.83 -16.02 7.35
C THR A 63 -4.47 -17.18 8.13
N HIS A 64 -5.43 -17.90 7.55
CA HIS A 64 -6.18 -18.96 8.24
C HIS A 64 -5.60 -20.34 7.97
N ARG A 65 -5.50 -21.15 9.03
CA ARG A 65 -5.02 -22.54 8.99
C ARG A 65 -6.07 -23.54 8.48
N ASP A 66 -7.04 -23.13 7.71
CA ASP A 66 -8.14 -24.01 7.30
C ASP A 66 -7.78 -24.94 6.13
N GLY A 67 -6.54 -24.85 5.62
CA GLY A 67 -6.11 -25.64 4.46
C GLY A 67 -6.89 -25.30 3.19
N PRO A 68 -7.05 -26.28 2.27
CA PRO A 68 -7.75 -26.04 1.04
C PRO A 68 -9.23 -25.67 1.28
N ARG A 69 -9.69 -24.61 0.62
CA ARG A 69 -11.12 -24.27 0.58
C ARG A 69 -11.80 -25.11 -0.46
N LEU A 70 -12.52 -26.13 -0.01
CA LEU A 70 -13.21 -27.06 -0.89
C LEU A 70 -14.48 -26.42 -1.45
N ASP A 71 -14.67 -26.59 -2.76
CA ASP A 71 -15.93 -26.31 -3.41
C ASP A 71 -16.95 -27.45 -3.12
N TRP A 72 -18.15 -27.33 -3.68
CA TRP A 72 -19.19 -28.34 -3.52
C TRP A 72 -18.87 -29.69 -4.18
N THR A 73 -17.84 -29.79 -5.02
CA THR A 73 -17.36 -31.04 -5.61
C THR A 73 -16.28 -31.72 -4.75
N GLY A 74 -15.76 -31.03 -3.72
CA GLY A 74 -14.67 -31.49 -2.89
C GLY A 74 -13.28 -31.15 -3.43
N GLU A 75 -13.20 -30.35 -4.51
CA GLU A 75 -11.94 -29.79 -5.03
C GLU A 75 -11.62 -28.47 -4.35
N ASP A 76 -10.33 -28.15 -4.21
CA ASP A 76 -9.91 -26.81 -3.81
C ASP A 76 -10.38 -25.77 -4.84
N VAL A 77 -10.91 -24.64 -4.36
CA VAL A 77 -11.47 -23.59 -5.22
C VAL A 77 -10.46 -23.09 -6.25
N TYR A 78 -9.21 -22.90 -5.87
CA TYR A 78 -8.20 -22.36 -6.76
C TYR A 78 -7.64 -23.42 -7.70
N GLU A 79 -7.33 -24.63 -7.19
CA GLU A 79 -6.92 -25.74 -8.04
C GLU A 79 -8.01 -26.09 -9.07
N GLY A 80 -9.24 -26.25 -8.60
CA GLY A 80 -10.38 -26.52 -9.46
C GLY A 80 -10.60 -25.44 -10.50
N PHE A 81 -10.43 -24.16 -10.13
CA PHE A 81 -10.55 -23.05 -11.06
C PHE A 81 -9.44 -23.07 -12.12
N VAL A 82 -8.16 -23.21 -11.70
CA VAL A 82 -7.01 -23.35 -12.61
C VAL A 82 -7.23 -24.48 -13.61
N ARG A 83 -7.65 -25.68 -13.14
CA ARG A 83 -7.93 -26.85 -14.02
C ARG A 83 -9.08 -26.60 -15.00
N LYS A 84 -10.07 -25.78 -14.62
CA LYS A 84 -11.23 -25.44 -15.48
C LYS A 84 -10.90 -24.43 -16.56
N ILE A 85 -10.05 -23.42 -16.27
CA ILE A 85 -9.70 -22.37 -17.23
C ILE A 85 -8.54 -22.73 -18.13
N ALA A 86 -7.70 -23.67 -17.69
CA ALA A 86 -6.55 -24.14 -18.45
C ALA A 86 -6.98 -24.74 -19.80
N ARG A 87 -6.38 -24.27 -20.90
CA ARG A 87 -6.67 -24.75 -22.27
C ARG A 87 -6.13 -26.14 -22.54
N LYS A 88 -5.12 -26.56 -21.76
CA LYS A 88 -4.47 -27.85 -21.85
C LYS A 88 -4.41 -28.47 -20.46
N LYS A 89 -4.41 -29.82 -20.39
CA LYS A 89 -4.14 -30.53 -19.14
C LYS A 89 -2.65 -30.49 -18.85
N PHE A 90 -2.30 -30.06 -17.64
CA PHE A 90 -0.95 -30.11 -17.09
C PHE A 90 -1.01 -30.48 -15.60
N GLU A 91 0.08 -30.95 -15.07
CA GLU A 91 0.24 -31.20 -13.64
C GLU A 91 0.96 -30.00 -13.01
N PHE A 92 0.60 -29.67 -11.79
CA PHE A 92 1.25 -28.62 -10.98
C PHE A 92 1.21 -29.01 -9.51
N GLN A 93 2.15 -28.46 -8.74
CA GLN A 93 2.19 -28.62 -7.30
C GLN A 93 1.53 -27.42 -6.62
N THR A 94 0.66 -27.69 -5.63
CA THR A 94 0.04 -26.62 -4.82
C THR A 94 0.76 -26.47 -3.48
N HIS A 95 1.03 -25.21 -3.11
CA HIS A 95 1.64 -24.80 -1.85
C HIS A 95 0.64 -23.93 -1.09
N TYR A 96 0.19 -24.39 0.08
CA TYR A 96 -0.67 -23.60 0.97
C TYR A 96 0.18 -22.93 2.03
N ILE A 97 0.20 -21.59 2.02
CA ILE A 97 0.94 -20.75 2.95
C ILE A 97 -0.07 -20.12 3.91
N ASP A 98 -0.43 -20.85 4.95
CA ASP A 98 -1.49 -20.48 5.89
C ASP A 98 -1.01 -20.28 7.34
N THR A 99 0.26 -20.58 7.63
CA THR A 99 0.86 -20.46 8.96
C THR A 99 2.10 -19.55 9.01
N THR A 100 2.52 -19.03 7.87
CA THR A 100 3.73 -18.20 7.70
C THR A 100 3.44 -16.90 6.95
N HIS A 101 2.32 -16.24 7.27
CA HIS A 101 1.90 -15.01 6.61
C HIS A 101 2.95 -13.90 6.72
N HIS A 102 3.52 -13.69 7.91
CA HIS A 102 4.59 -12.69 8.09
C HIS A 102 5.86 -13.05 7.32
N GLU A 103 6.15 -14.33 7.12
CA GLU A 103 7.28 -14.76 6.28
C GLU A 103 7.04 -14.40 4.81
N MET A 104 5.77 -14.46 4.32
CA MET A 104 5.47 -14.01 2.96
C MET A 104 5.57 -12.50 2.78
N HIS A 105 5.24 -11.71 3.80
CA HIS A 105 5.57 -10.28 3.81
C HIS A 105 7.08 -10.05 3.80
N ALA A 106 7.84 -10.79 4.61
CA ALA A 106 9.30 -10.72 4.64
C ALA A 106 9.90 -11.09 3.28
N ALA A 107 9.44 -12.19 2.68
CA ALA A 107 9.87 -12.63 1.36
C ALA A 107 9.56 -11.60 0.27
N CYS A 108 8.36 -10.98 0.29
CA CYS A 108 8.04 -9.90 -0.64
C CYS A 108 9.06 -8.76 -0.56
N GLY A 109 9.26 -8.22 0.63
CA GLY A 109 10.18 -7.10 0.81
C GLY A 109 11.65 -7.49 0.59
N PHE A 110 12.10 -8.64 1.07
CA PHE A 110 13.48 -9.09 0.96
C PHE A 110 13.89 -9.31 -0.49
N TYR A 111 13.15 -10.13 -1.22
CA TYR A 111 13.48 -10.43 -2.62
C TYR A 111 13.29 -9.24 -3.58
N ASN A 112 12.55 -8.19 -3.16
CA ASN A 112 12.41 -6.96 -3.92
C ASN A 112 13.48 -5.91 -3.58
N SER A 113 14.11 -6.01 -2.41
CA SER A 113 15.04 -4.99 -1.89
C SER A 113 16.36 -4.90 -2.64
N GLY A 114 16.82 -6.02 -3.22
CA GLY A 114 18.17 -6.15 -3.79
C GLY A 114 19.26 -6.37 -2.73
N PHE A 115 18.91 -6.70 -1.49
CA PHE A 115 19.86 -7.05 -0.45
C PHE A 115 20.22 -8.54 -0.51
N GLU A 116 21.47 -8.89 -0.25
CA GLU A 116 21.91 -10.29 -0.14
C GLU A 116 21.48 -10.90 1.21
N THR A 117 21.52 -10.10 2.27
CA THR A 117 21.02 -10.42 3.61
C THR A 117 20.31 -9.21 4.19
N ALA A 118 19.33 -9.41 5.06
CA ALA A 118 18.62 -8.31 5.72
C ALA A 118 17.95 -8.75 7.03
N ALA A 119 17.69 -7.78 7.92
CA ALA A 119 16.69 -7.95 8.96
C ALA A 119 15.33 -7.44 8.44
N CYS A 120 14.34 -8.33 8.38
CA CYS A 120 12.99 -7.98 7.94
C CYS A 120 12.11 -7.71 9.16
N VAL A 121 11.64 -6.49 9.29
CA VAL A 121 10.72 -6.05 10.37
C VAL A 121 9.31 -6.00 9.80
N ILE A 122 8.50 -6.94 10.23
CA ILE A 122 7.11 -7.09 9.78
C ILE A 122 6.18 -6.58 10.87
N ALA A 123 5.30 -5.66 10.49
CA ALA A 123 4.28 -5.11 11.36
C ALA A 123 2.94 -5.10 10.64
N ASP A 124 2.02 -5.92 11.13
CA ASP A 124 0.74 -6.13 10.49
C ASP A 124 -0.43 -6.11 11.47
N GLY A 125 -1.65 -5.98 10.94
CA GLY A 125 -2.86 -5.97 11.73
C GLY A 125 -3.14 -7.30 12.41
N ALA A 126 -3.05 -8.39 11.69
CA ALA A 126 -3.07 -9.76 12.17
C ALA A 126 -2.57 -10.69 11.06
N GLY A 127 -1.44 -11.32 11.30
CA GLY A 127 -0.93 -12.36 10.42
C GLY A 127 -1.62 -13.71 10.62
N SER A 128 -0.86 -14.80 10.55
CA SER A 128 -1.41 -16.15 10.67
C SER A 128 -2.17 -16.37 11.97
N PHE A 129 -3.28 -17.09 11.86
CA PHE A 129 -4.06 -17.57 13.01
C PHE A 129 -3.46 -18.87 13.49
N LEU A 130 -2.93 -18.86 14.70
CA LEU A 130 -2.19 -19.95 15.30
C LEU A 130 -2.98 -20.54 16.47
N ARG A 131 -2.63 -21.76 16.86
CA ARG A 131 -3.13 -22.42 18.07
C ARG A 131 -1.97 -22.95 18.91
N MET A 132 -2.10 -22.81 20.21
CA MET A 132 -1.19 -23.39 21.20
C MET A 132 -2.03 -24.09 22.25
N ASP A 133 -1.72 -25.33 22.59
CA ASP A 133 -2.52 -26.14 23.55
C ASP A 133 -2.66 -25.48 24.93
N ALA A 134 -1.66 -24.68 25.32
CA ALA A 134 -1.66 -23.95 26.60
C ALA A 134 -2.58 -22.71 26.60
N VAL A 135 -3.07 -22.26 25.45
CA VAL A 135 -3.88 -21.04 25.32
C VAL A 135 -5.25 -21.42 24.79
N PRO A 136 -6.34 -21.12 25.54
CA PRO A 136 -7.71 -21.56 25.17
C PRO A 136 -8.36 -20.76 24.05
N ASP A 137 -7.61 -19.92 23.35
CA ASP A 137 -8.12 -19.02 22.29
C ASP A 137 -7.18 -19.00 21.09
N THR A 138 -7.62 -18.37 20.01
CA THR A 138 -6.82 -18.15 18.81
C THR A 138 -5.71 -17.15 19.08
N LEU A 139 -4.56 -17.41 18.50
CA LEU A 139 -3.38 -16.58 18.52
C LEU A 139 -3.21 -15.89 17.18
N TYR A 140 -2.63 -14.70 17.17
CA TYR A 140 -2.40 -13.88 15.97
C TYR A 140 -0.98 -13.36 15.94
N GLU A 141 -0.30 -13.43 14.81
CA GLU A 141 0.96 -12.71 14.60
C GLU A 141 0.68 -11.20 14.55
N PHE A 142 1.41 -10.40 15.32
CA PHE A 142 1.34 -8.95 15.30
C PHE A 142 2.60 -8.30 14.73
N GLU A 143 3.75 -8.62 15.28
CA GLU A 143 5.04 -8.16 14.79
C GLU A 143 6.03 -9.33 14.76
N THR A 144 6.88 -9.34 13.74
CA THR A 144 7.94 -10.36 13.60
C THR A 144 9.21 -9.72 13.04
N ILE A 145 10.36 -10.14 13.57
CA ILE A 145 11.67 -9.82 12.99
C ILE A 145 12.28 -11.11 12.48
N PHE A 146 12.61 -11.14 11.21
CA PHE A 146 13.36 -12.23 10.59
C PHE A 146 14.78 -11.76 10.26
N GLN A 147 15.75 -12.67 10.37
CA GLN A 147 16.99 -12.57 9.64
C GLN A 147 16.81 -13.34 8.33
N ALA A 148 16.96 -12.67 7.20
CA ALA A 148 16.71 -13.23 5.87
C ALA A 148 18.00 -13.35 5.07
N SER A 149 18.15 -14.49 4.37
CA SER A 149 19.23 -14.73 3.41
C SER A 149 18.76 -15.65 2.28
N TYR A 150 19.44 -15.57 1.13
CA TYR A 150 19.18 -16.48 0.02
C TYR A 150 19.67 -17.90 0.33
N PRO A 151 19.05 -18.98 -0.23
CA PRO A 151 17.94 -18.88 -1.16
C PRO A 151 16.56 -18.66 -0.50
N ASP A 152 16.29 -19.25 0.67
CA ASP A 152 14.96 -19.27 1.30
C ASP A 152 15.01 -19.30 2.84
N ASP A 153 16.10 -18.81 3.43
CA ASP A 153 16.26 -18.74 4.88
C ASP A 153 15.59 -17.49 5.44
N PHE A 154 14.63 -17.70 6.34
CA PHE A 154 13.93 -16.66 7.11
C PHE A 154 13.88 -17.07 8.59
N ASP A 155 14.99 -16.86 9.28
CA ASP A 155 15.08 -17.17 10.71
C ASP A 155 14.31 -16.16 11.55
N THR A 156 13.30 -16.63 12.30
CA THR A 156 12.56 -15.78 13.24
C THR A 156 13.41 -15.49 14.46
N VAL A 157 13.90 -14.26 14.58
CA VAL A 157 14.77 -13.84 15.71
C VAL A 157 14.02 -13.13 16.82
N TRP A 158 12.81 -12.62 16.53
CA TRP A 158 11.91 -12.02 17.51
C TRP A 158 10.47 -12.08 17.01
N LYS A 159 9.51 -12.37 17.92
CA LYS A 159 8.09 -12.47 17.54
C LYS A 159 7.16 -12.08 18.66
N HIS A 160 6.15 -11.26 18.33
CA HIS A 160 5.01 -10.95 19.17
C HIS A 160 3.74 -11.59 18.61
N ILE A 161 3.14 -12.43 19.41
CA ILE A 161 1.89 -13.12 19.13
C ILE A 161 0.86 -12.65 20.15
N GLY A 162 -0.29 -12.20 19.68
CA GLY A 162 -1.37 -11.71 20.53
C GLY A 162 -2.55 -12.67 20.65
N THR A 163 -3.32 -12.51 21.73
CA THR A 163 -4.59 -13.23 21.93
C THR A 163 -5.58 -12.35 22.67
N LYS A 164 -6.88 -12.68 22.56
CA LYS A 164 -7.94 -12.07 23.38
C LYS A 164 -8.02 -12.66 24.78
N ALA A 165 -7.53 -13.89 24.97
CA ALA A 165 -7.55 -14.55 26.27
C ALA A 165 -6.72 -13.76 27.30
N ALA A 166 -7.24 -13.67 28.52
CA ALA A 166 -6.51 -13.05 29.64
C ALA A 166 -5.44 -14.02 30.18
N ILE A 167 -4.34 -14.11 29.47
CA ILE A 167 -3.24 -15.04 29.77
C ILE A 167 -2.01 -14.35 30.39
N GLY A 168 -2.01 -13.00 30.40
CA GLY A 168 -0.83 -12.25 30.80
C GLY A 168 0.27 -12.33 29.77
N PHE A 169 1.41 -12.86 30.16
CA PHE A 169 2.64 -12.90 29.37
C PHE A 169 3.26 -14.30 29.41
N HIS A 170 3.49 -14.87 28.24
CA HIS A 170 4.20 -16.13 28.06
C HIS A 170 5.37 -15.95 27.10
N GLN A 171 6.49 -16.57 27.41
CA GLN A 171 7.67 -16.60 26.57
C GLN A 171 8.05 -18.06 26.29
N PRO A 172 7.47 -18.68 25.25
CA PRO A 172 7.74 -20.09 24.95
C PRO A 172 9.19 -20.34 24.53
N GLU A 173 9.82 -19.37 23.89
CA GLU A 173 11.20 -19.39 23.43
C GLU A 173 11.86 -18.02 23.66
N PRO A 174 13.20 -17.91 23.68
CA PRO A 174 13.88 -16.62 23.73
C PRO A 174 13.38 -15.68 22.62
N ASN A 175 13.03 -14.44 23.00
CA ASN A 175 12.51 -13.40 22.09
C ASN A 175 11.18 -13.73 21.39
N HIS A 176 10.46 -14.78 21.78
CA HIS A 176 9.13 -15.09 21.29
C HIS A 176 8.11 -14.91 22.42
N PHE A 177 7.13 -14.05 22.18
CA PHE A 177 6.19 -13.60 23.21
C PHE A 177 4.76 -13.88 22.80
N VAL A 178 4.01 -14.54 23.67
CA VAL A 178 2.56 -14.69 23.56
C VAL A 178 1.92 -13.86 24.65
N THR A 179 1.13 -12.86 24.27
CA THR A 179 0.60 -11.89 25.22
C THR A 179 -0.89 -11.61 24.97
N GLU A 180 -1.53 -11.04 25.97
CA GLU A 180 -2.86 -10.46 25.85
C GLU A 180 -2.84 -8.99 25.39
N TYR A 181 -1.66 -8.44 25.13
CA TYR A 181 -1.48 -7.06 24.75
C TYR A 181 -1.60 -6.90 23.24
N PRO A 182 -2.32 -5.87 22.75
CA PRO A 182 -2.42 -5.64 21.32
C PRO A 182 -1.08 -5.17 20.73
N GLY A 183 -0.81 -5.56 19.48
CA GLY A 183 0.28 -5.04 18.69
C GLY A 183 0.06 -3.58 18.29
N HIS A 184 1.12 -2.89 17.86
CA HIS A 184 1.02 -1.46 17.56
C HIS A 184 0.11 -1.16 16.36
N THR A 185 0.02 -2.03 15.36
CA THR A 185 -0.94 -1.88 14.26
C THR A 185 -2.38 -1.92 14.77
N LYS A 186 -2.70 -2.83 15.73
CA LYS A 186 -4.03 -2.88 16.37
C LYS A 186 -4.35 -1.62 17.18
N MET A 187 -3.34 -1.03 17.81
CA MET A 187 -3.51 0.26 18.49
C MET A 187 -3.89 1.36 17.49
N TYR A 188 -3.23 1.38 16.33
CA TYR A 188 -3.53 2.34 15.26
C TYR A 188 -4.92 2.13 14.66
N GLU A 189 -5.32 0.88 14.38
CA GLU A 189 -6.65 0.52 13.90
C GLU A 189 -7.77 0.95 14.86
N ALA A 190 -7.57 0.78 16.16
CA ALA A 190 -8.56 1.17 17.17
C ALA A 190 -8.83 2.67 17.17
N VAL A 191 -7.79 3.50 17.02
CA VAL A 191 -7.95 4.95 16.90
C VAL A 191 -8.56 5.31 15.54
N THR A 192 -8.22 4.57 14.47
CA THR A 192 -8.86 4.73 13.16
C THR A 192 -10.38 4.56 13.27
N GLN A 193 -10.83 3.48 13.92
CA GLN A 193 -12.26 3.23 14.15
C GLN A 193 -12.91 4.26 15.07
N TYR A 194 -12.19 4.71 16.10
CA TYR A 194 -12.69 5.77 16.98
C TYR A 194 -12.93 7.09 16.23
N CYS A 195 -12.10 7.39 15.22
CA CYS A 195 -12.30 8.54 14.35
C CYS A 195 -13.38 8.32 13.28
N GLY A 196 -14.08 7.17 13.29
CA GLY A 196 -15.20 6.88 12.37
C GLY A 196 -14.80 6.27 11.04
N PHE A 197 -13.55 5.80 10.89
CA PHE A 197 -13.09 5.12 9.68
C PHE A 197 -13.07 3.61 9.86
N PRO A 198 -13.31 2.81 8.80
CA PRO A 198 -13.00 1.39 8.83
C PRO A 198 -11.52 1.14 9.18
N ALA A 199 -11.21 0.09 9.94
CA ALA A 199 -9.84 -0.23 10.35
C ALA A 199 -8.85 -0.31 9.17
N ILE A 200 -9.30 -0.91 8.06
CA ILE A 200 -8.52 -1.04 6.81
C ILE A 200 -8.18 0.32 6.15
N GLU A 201 -8.88 1.39 6.51
CA GLU A 201 -8.65 2.74 6.00
C GLU A 201 -7.72 3.58 6.89
N ALA A 202 -6.77 2.95 7.58
CA ALA A 202 -5.78 3.58 8.46
C ALA A 202 -5.03 4.77 7.82
N GLY A 203 -4.88 4.78 6.50
CA GLY A 203 -4.33 5.91 5.75
C GLY A 203 -5.14 7.21 5.87
N LYS A 204 -6.43 7.15 6.23
CA LYS A 204 -7.23 8.35 6.55
C LYS A 204 -6.81 8.94 7.89
N LEU A 205 -6.60 8.10 8.90
CA LEU A 205 -6.10 8.56 10.20
C LEU A 205 -4.73 9.22 10.09
N MET A 206 -3.82 8.65 9.29
CA MET A 206 -2.51 9.24 9.00
C MET A 206 -2.64 10.66 8.43
N GLY A 207 -3.61 10.90 7.53
CA GLY A 207 -3.89 12.23 6.99
C GLY A 207 -4.54 13.19 7.99
N LEU A 208 -5.25 12.68 9.01
CA LEU A 208 -5.86 13.50 10.06
C LEU A 208 -4.86 13.89 11.15
N ALA A 209 -3.84 13.07 11.41
CA ALA A 209 -2.89 13.23 12.51
C ALA A 209 -2.22 14.62 12.58
N PRO A 210 -1.77 15.25 11.48
CA PRO A 210 -1.15 16.57 11.54
C PRO A 210 -2.08 17.72 11.97
N TYR A 211 -3.38 17.50 12.02
CA TYR A 211 -4.34 18.48 12.53
C TYR A 211 -4.50 18.42 14.07
N GLY A 212 -3.93 17.40 14.71
CA GLY A 212 -3.87 17.26 16.16
C GLY A 212 -2.60 17.88 16.76
N LYS A 213 -2.50 17.81 18.09
CA LYS A 213 -1.37 18.31 18.86
C LYS A 213 -1.12 17.43 20.08
N PRO A 214 0.04 17.55 20.76
CA PRO A 214 0.26 16.92 22.04
C PRO A 214 -0.84 17.28 23.05
N ASN A 215 -1.38 16.26 23.73
CA ASN A 215 -2.44 16.40 24.71
C ASN A 215 -2.14 15.52 25.92
N ASP A 216 -1.79 16.14 27.05
CA ASP A 216 -1.38 15.47 28.29
C ASP A 216 -2.57 14.78 29.01
N GLU A 217 -3.82 15.09 28.63
CA GLU A 217 -5.01 14.42 29.16
C GLU A 217 -5.20 13.02 28.56
N LEU A 218 -4.57 12.75 27.42
CA LEU A 218 -4.64 11.44 26.77
C LEU A 218 -3.59 10.51 27.38
N PRO A 219 -4.00 9.33 27.89
CA PRO A 219 -3.06 8.31 28.35
C PRO A 219 -2.20 7.80 27.19
N SER A 220 -1.01 7.25 27.51
CA SER A 220 -0.21 6.57 26.49
C SER A 220 -0.93 5.32 25.99
N PHE A 221 -0.86 5.09 24.68
CA PHE A 221 -1.34 3.87 24.04
C PHE A 221 -0.44 2.66 24.33
N PHE A 222 0.72 2.87 24.93
CA PHE A 222 1.67 1.82 25.27
C PHE A 222 2.08 1.89 26.74
N ASN A 223 2.27 0.71 27.34
CA ASN A 223 2.88 0.50 28.63
C ASN A 223 4.24 -0.19 28.41
N GLY A 224 5.30 0.61 28.28
CA GLY A 224 6.61 0.11 27.87
C GLY A 224 6.59 -0.44 26.44
N GLU A 225 6.96 -1.69 26.27
CA GLU A 225 7.00 -2.34 24.94
C GLU A 225 5.63 -2.72 24.40
N TRP A 226 4.60 -2.81 25.24
CA TRP A 226 3.33 -3.46 24.91
C TRP A 226 2.20 -2.46 24.80
N GLY A 227 1.26 -2.78 23.92
CA GLY A 227 0.03 -2.01 23.79
C GLY A 227 -0.77 -1.96 25.10
N ASN A 228 -1.36 -0.81 25.41
CA ASN A 228 -2.15 -0.61 26.62
C ASN A 228 -3.53 -1.26 26.49
N ARG A 229 -3.68 -2.48 27.00
CA ARG A 229 -4.93 -3.23 27.00
C ARG A 229 -6.05 -2.56 27.81
N GLU A 230 -5.73 -1.72 28.77
CA GLU A 230 -6.76 -0.97 29.50
C GLU A 230 -7.43 0.07 28.60
N LEU A 231 -6.70 0.59 27.63
CA LEU A 231 -7.18 1.58 26.70
C LEU A 231 -7.75 0.95 25.43
N ILE A 232 -7.10 -0.11 24.92
CA ILE A 232 -7.50 -0.78 23.68
C ILE A 232 -7.89 -2.23 23.98
N VAL A 233 -9.04 -2.63 23.49
CA VAL A 233 -9.56 -4.00 23.63
C VAL A 233 -9.66 -4.62 22.23
N PRO A 234 -8.98 -5.74 21.97
CA PRO A 234 -9.21 -6.52 20.76
C PRO A 234 -10.63 -7.06 20.76
N THR A 235 -11.42 -6.71 19.74
CA THR A 235 -12.84 -7.13 19.64
C THR A 235 -13.03 -8.32 18.72
N TYR A 236 -12.14 -8.44 17.73
CA TYR A 236 -12.13 -9.53 16.75
C TYR A 236 -10.68 -9.74 16.28
N PRO A 237 -10.31 -10.87 15.62
CA PRO A 237 -8.94 -11.06 15.09
C PRO A 237 -8.40 -9.84 14.35
N ASN A 238 -9.22 -9.24 13.49
CA ASN A 238 -8.87 -8.14 12.61
C ASN A 238 -9.38 -6.77 13.08
N ALA A 239 -9.86 -6.63 14.31
CA ALA A 239 -10.40 -5.39 14.84
C ALA A 239 -10.00 -5.16 16.28
N ALA A 240 -9.90 -3.91 16.67
CA ALA A 240 -9.70 -3.47 18.04
C ALA A 240 -10.54 -2.20 18.28
N ALA A 241 -10.91 -1.95 19.52
CA ALA A 241 -11.72 -0.79 19.88
C ALA A 241 -11.17 -0.10 21.13
N ILE A 242 -11.36 1.21 21.20
CA ILE A 242 -11.06 1.97 22.41
C ILE A 242 -12.05 1.58 23.51
N ASN A 243 -11.54 1.34 24.70
CA ASN A 243 -12.34 1.05 25.89
C ASN A 243 -13.01 2.33 26.43
N THR A 244 -14.11 2.72 25.82
CA THR A 244 -14.85 3.95 26.15
C THR A 244 -15.54 3.89 27.53
N GLU A 245 -15.72 2.70 28.13
CA GLU A 245 -16.27 2.57 29.48
C GLU A 245 -15.24 3.01 30.53
N ARG A 246 -13.98 2.61 30.33
CA ARG A 246 -12.89 2.91 31.24
C ARG A 246 -12.33 4.33 31.04
N PHE A 247 -12.40 4.85 29.82
CA PHE A 247 -11.93 6.19 29.47
C PHE A 247 -13.10 7.05 28.96
N PRO A 248 -13.87 7.66 29.86
CA PRO A 248 -15.06 8.45 29.51
C PRO A 248 -14.80 9.61 28.57
N ILE A 249 -13.58 10.22 28.62
CA ILE A 249 -13.16 11.28 27.70
C ILE A 249 -13.12 10.83 26.23
N LEU A 250 -13.04 9.53 26.01
CA LEU A 250 -13.04 8.91 24.69
C LEU A 250 -14.43 8.49 24.23
N LYS A 251 -15.46 8.66 25.09
CA LYS A 251 -16.86 8.37 24.72
C LYS A 251 -17.35 9.46 23.79
N GLN A 252 -17.47 9.10 22.53
CA GLN A 252 -18.03 9.96 21.51
C GLN A 252 -19.00 9.19 20.64
N ASP A 253 -20.10 9.85 20.23
CA ASP A 253 -21.06 9.20 19.35
C ASP A 253 -20.48 9.13 17.94
N GLN A 254 -20.03 7.93 17.55
CA GLN A 254 -19.43 7.67 16.24
C GLN A 254 -20.48 7.61 15.12
N ARG A 255 -21.78 7.54 15.46
CA ARG A 255 -22.85 7.29 14.47
C ARG A 255 -23.14 8.49 13.58
N GLU A 256 -22.87 9.70 14.04
CA GLU A 256 -23.10 10.91 13.24
C GLU A 256 -22.15 11.04 12.03
N HIS A 257 -21.03 10.29 12.04
CA HIS A 257 -20.03 10.38 10.97
C HIS A 257 -20.23 9.38 9.81
N MET A 258 -21.05 8.35 10.00
CA MET A 258 -21.19 7.29 8.99
C MET A 258 -22.24 7.56 7.90
N TYR A 259 -23.22 8.46 8.11
CA TYR A 259 -24.37 8.60 7.21
C TYR A 259 -24.88 10.03 6.99
N GLY A 260 -24.15 11.06 7.40
CA GLY A 260 -24.60 12.45 7.25
C GLY A 260 -24.04 13.13 5.99
N GLU A 261 -24.87 13.90 5.30
CA GLU A 261 -24.49 14.76 4.15
C GLU A 261 -23.60 15.95 4.51
N ALA A 262 -23.25 16.15 5.79
CA ALA A 262 -22.35 17.19 6.25
C ALA A 262 -20.89 16.72 6.18
N ILE A 263 -19.99 17.61 5.76
CA ILE A 263 -18.53 17.40 5.83
C ILE A 263 -18.17 17.03 7.28
N PRO A 264 -17.63 15.84 7.55
CA PRO A 264 -17.35 15.42 8.93
C PRO A 264 -16.42 16.42 9.62
N GLN A 265 -16.88 17.00 10.71
CA GLN A 265 -16.03 17.81 11.58
C GLN A 265 -15.46 16.91 12.67
N TYR A 266 -14.16 16.69 12.64
CA TYR A 266 -13.48 15.93 13.69
C TYR A 266 -13.25 16.84 14.90
N THR A 267 -13.54 16.31 16.07
CA THR A 267 -13.29 17.01 17.32
C THR A 267 -11.80 17.11 17.61
N ASP A 268 -11.40 18.05 18.46
CA ASP A 268 -10.00 18.21 18.85
C ASP A 268 -9.45 16.92 19.50
N ILE A 269 -10.28 16.22 20.29
CA ILE A 269 -9.86 14.94 20.90
C ILE A 269 -9.56 13.86 19.85
N GLN A 270 -10.33 13.78 18.77
CA GLN A 270 -10.08 12.82 17.67
C GLN A 270 -8.78 13.16 16.92
N LYS A 271 -8.55 14.43 16.66
CA LYS A 271 -7.30 14.92 16.04
C LYS A 271 -6.09 14.66 16.94
N ASP A 272 -6.20 14.98 18.23
CA ASP A 272 -5.13 14.77 19.20
C ASP A 272 -4.81 13.28 19.41
N MET A 273 -5.83 12.42 19.37
CA MET A 273 -5.63 10.98 19.40
C MET A 273 -4.95 10.47 18.13
N ALA A 274 -5.35 10.98 16.95
CA ALA A 274 -4.69 10.66 15.69
C ALA A 274 -3.22 11.07 15.69
N TYR A 275 -2.91 12.28 16.19
CA TYR A 275 -1.55 12.76 16.37
C TYR A 275 -0.74 11.84 17.31
N LYS A 276 -1.30 11.56 18.49
CA LYS A 276 -0.61 10.78 19.53
C LYS A 276 -0.32 9.34 19.08
N ILE A 277 -1.29 8.66 18.47
CA ILE A 277 -1.08 7.29 17.99
C ILE A 277 -0.06 7.24 16.85
N GLN A 278 -0.05 8.24 15.96
CA GLN A 278 0.95 8.33 14.88
C GLN A 278 2.35 8.45 15.47
N GLU A 279 2.56 9.31 16.46
CA GLU A 279 3.86 9.51 17.12
C GLU A 279 4.29 8.26 17.89
N GLU A 280 3.40 7.70 18.72
CA GLU A 280 3.74 6.56 19.57
C GLU A 280 4.02 5.28 18.75
N THR A 281 3.23 5.01 17.69
CA THR A 281 3.49 3.84 16.84
C THR A 281 4.73 4.00 15.97
N SER A 282 5.00 5.22 15.48
CA SER A 282 6.25 5.50 14.76
C SER A 282 7.48 5.27 15.65
N GLU A 283 7.41 5.68 16.93
CA GLU A 283 8.48 5.43 17.89
C GLU A 283 8.65 3.93 18.20
N ARG A 284 7.54 3.20 18.33
CA ARG A 284 7.58 1.74 18.52
C ARG A 284 8.26 1.02 17.35
N MET A 285 7.98 1.44 16.11
CA MET A 285 8.67 0.89 14.93
C MET A 285 10.16 1.21 14.94
N CYS A 286 10.56 2.41 15.35
CA CYS A 286 11.98 2.73 15.52
C CYS A 286 12.65 1.76 16.54
N GLN A 287 11.98 1.47 17.65
CA GLN A 287 12.49 0.52 18.66
C GLN A 287 12.56 -0.92 18.12
N LEU A 288 11.62 -1.32 17.25
CA LEU A 288 11.70 -2.64 16.58
C LEU A 288 12.88 -2.69 15.59
N ILE A 289 13.16 -1.60 14.87
CA ILE A 289 14.35 -1.50 14.01
C ILE A 289 15.63 -1.58 14.84
N GLU A 290 15.73 -0.85 15.96
CA GLU A 290 16.88 -0.95 16.88
C GLU A 290 17.07 -2.38 17.38
N LYS A 291 15.98 -3.05 17.78
CA LYS A 291 15.99 -4.45 18.20
C LYS A 291 16.41 -5.40 17.06
N ALA A 292 15.97 -5.15 15.83
CA ALA A 292 16.38 -5.94 14.68
C ALA A 292 17.90 -5.86 14.45
N VAL A 293 18.47 -4.65 14.51
CA VAL A 293 19.92 -4.43 14.42
C VAL A 293 20.65 -5.11 15.58
N GLU A 294 20.13 -4.99 16.81
CA GLU A 294 20.74 -5.63 18.00
C GLU A 294 20.80 -7.16 17.86
N LEU A 295 19.72 -7.78 17.40
CA LEU A 295 19.60 -9.24 17.34
C LEU A 295 20.35 -9.86 16.15
N THR A 296 20.40 -9.17 15.01
CA THR A 296 20.94 -9.71 13.76
C THR A 296 22.32 -9.15 13.40
N GLY A 297 22.65 -7.96 13.87
CA GLY A 297 23.84 -7.21 13.42
C GLY A 297 23.70 -6.62 12.00
N GLU A 298 22.53 -6.79 11.36
CA GLU A 298 22.29 -6.34 9.99
C GLU A 298 22.20 -4.81 9.89
N LYS A 299 22.69 -4.27 8.76
CA LYS A 299 22.49 -2.88 8.38
C LYS A 299 21.43 -2.69 7.31
N ASN A 300 21.09 -3.76 6.62
CA ASN A 300 20.02 -3.80 5.63
C ASN A 300 18.71 -4.15 6.33
N ILE A 301 17.78 -3.21 6.33
CA ILE A 301 16.49 -3.34 7.00
C ILE A 301 15.37 -3.31 5.96
N VAL A 302 14.53 -4.32 5.99
CA VAL A 302 13.30 -4.40 5.18
C VAL A 302 12.10 -4.17 6.07
N ILE A 303 11.23 -3.23 5.68
CA ILE A 303 9.96 -2.94 6.36
C ILE A 303 8.81 -3.42 5.47
N CYS A 304 7.97 -4.31 6.00
CA CYS A 304 6.79 -4.83 5.31
C CYS A 304 5.65 -5.13 6.31
N GLY A 305 4.49 -5.62 5.82
CA GLY A 305 3.24 -5.67 6.55
C GLY A 305 2.43 -4.39 6.38
N GLY A 306 1.15 -4.39 6.71
CA GLY A 306 0.25 -3.25 6.46
C GLY A 306 0.75 -1.91 7.02
N TYR A 307 1.46 -1.93 8.14
CA TYR A 307 2.05 -0.71 8.73
C TYR A 307 3.18 -0.12 7.87
N GLY A 308 3.85 -0.90 7.03
CA GLY A 308 4.88 -0.43 6.10
C GLY A 308 4.37 0.64 5.11
N LEU A 309 3.05 0.77 4.93
CA LEU A 309 2.42 1.83 4.13
C LEU A 309 2.36 3.20 4.85
N ASN A 310 2.78 3.29 6.11
CA ASN A 310 2.80 4.53 6.87
C ASN A 310 3.98 5.42 6.46
N CYS A 311 3.76 6.23 5.42
CA CYS A 311 4.80 7.07 4.82
C CYS A 311 5.37 8.13 5.78
N VAL A 312 4.64 8.51 6.82
CA VAL A 312 5.11 9.44 7.87
C VAL A 312 6.12 8.73 8.76
N ALA A 313 5.81 7.52 9.21
CA ALA A 313 6.73 6.71 10.00
C ALA A 313 7.99 6.32 9.19
N ASN A 314 7.81 5.97 7.91
CA ASN A 314 8.93 5.59 7.03
C ASN A 314 9.97 6.71 6.89
N TYR A 315 9.53 7.96 6.78
CA TYR A 315 10.47 9.09 6.74
C TYR A 315 11.19 9.29 8.08
N LYS A 316 10.51 9.07 9.22
CA LYS A 316 11.13 9.12 10.55
C LYS A 316 12.27 8.07 10.69
N TYR A 317 12.14 6.90 10.05
CA TYR A 317 13.21 5.90 10.06
C TYR A 317 14.47 6.40 9.33
N TRP A 318 14.32 7.05 8.18
CA TRP A 318 15.46 7.66 7.48
C TRP A 318 16.17 8.73 8.30
N GLN A 319 15.40 9.56 9.00
CA GLN A 319 15.96 10.61 9.86
C GLN A 319 16.68 10.02 11.09
N ARG A 320 16.12 8.94 11.69
CA ARG A 320 16.67 8.34 12.91
C ARG A 320 17.87 7.44 12.64
N PHE A 321 17.90 6.78 11.49
CA PHE A 321 18.89 5.75 11.16
C PHE A 321 19.62 6.07 9.85
N PRO A 322 20.41 7.15 9.80
CA PRO A 322 21.09 7.55 8.57
C PRO A 322 22.12 6.52 8.07
N ASP A 323 22.65 5.69 8.98
CA ASP A 323 23.66 4.66 8.69
C ASP A 323 23.07 3.30 8.28
N LEU A 324 21.75 3.13 8.29
CA LEU A 324 21.08 1.90 7.88
C LEU A 324 20.56 2.03 6.45
N ASN A 325 20.59 0.93 5.71
CA ASN A 325 19.95 0.80 4.40
C ASN A 325 18.51 0.31 4.63
N ILE A 326 17.53 1.22 4.60
CA ILE A 326 16.13 0.89 4.89
C ILE A 326 15.36 0.85 3.59
N TYR A 327 14.76 -0.31 3.30
CA TYR A 327 13.83 -0.54 2.21
C TYR A 327 12.41 -0.75 2.76
N CYS A 328 11.49 0.12 2.38
CA CYS A 328 10.06 -0.05 2.68
C CYS A 328 9.37 -0.58 1.42
N GLU A 329 8.79 -1.78 1.52
CA GLU A 329 8.13 -2.44 0.40
C GLU A 329 6.92 -1.63 -0.10
N PRO A 330 6.84 -1.24 -1.38
CA PRO A 330 5.72 -0.46 -1.90
C PRO A 330 4.38 -1.22 -1.94
N ILE A 331 4.41 -2.55 -2.07
CA ILE A 331 3.23 -3.42 -2.04
C ILE A 331 3.17 -4.15 -0.68
N SER A 332 3.29 -3.37 0.38
CA SER A 332 3.51 -3.84 1.76
C SER A 332 2.27 -4.49 2.42
N HIS A 333 1.05 -4.28 1.89
CA HIS A 333 -0.18 -4.90 2.39
C HIS A 333 -0.29 -6.38 1.96
N ASP A 334 -1.33 -7.07 2.43
CA ASP A 334 -1.56 -8.51 2.18
C ASP A 334 -1.50 -8.90 0.69
N GLY A 335 -1.87 -8.00 -0.22
CA GLY A 335 -1.73 -8.24 -1.66
C GLY A 335 -0.29 -8.57 -2.07
N GLY A 336 0.71 -8.00 -1.42
CA GLY A 336 2.13 -8.29 -1.68
C GLY A 336 2.55 -9.71 -1.31
N THR A 337 1.79 -10.39 -0.44
CA THR A 337 2.11 -11.77 -0.04
C THR A 337 2.07 -12.77 -1.20
N SER A 338 1.29 -12.50 -2.26
CA SER A 338 1.33 -13.32 -3.48
C SER A 338 2.68 -13.18 -4.22
N ILE A 339 3.29 -11.99 -4.24
CA ILE A 339 4.64 -11.79 -4.78
C ILE A 339 5.65 -12.53 -3.89
N GLY A 340 5.55 -12.34 -2.57
CA GLY A 340 6.41 -13.02 -1.60
C GLY A 340 6.33 -14.54 -1.73
N GLY A 341 5.13 -15.10 -1.77
CA GLY A 341 4.92 -16.54 -1.91
C GLY A 341 5.45 -17.10 -3.23
N ALA A 342 5.25 -16.39 -4.37
CA ALA A 342 5.78 -16.79 -5.65
C ALA A 342 7.32 -16.82 -5.65
N LYS A 343 7.96 -15.76 -5.16
CA LYS A 343 9.42 -15.67 -5.08
C LYS A 343 9.99 -16.68 -4.09
N TYR A 344 9.37 -16.85 -2.92
CA TYR A 344 9.77 -17.85 -1.94
C TYR A 344 9.78 -19.27 -2.53
N VAL A 345 8.68 -19.67 -3.17
CA VAL A 345 8.60 -21.00 -3.81
C VAL A 345 9.62 -21.13 -4.95
N TYR A 346 9.86 -20.06 -5.72
CA TYR A 346 10.88 -20.07 -6.76
C TYR A 346 12.28 -20.33 -6.18
N HIS A 347 12.72 -19.54 -5.21
CA HIS A 347 14.06 -19.70 -4.61
C HIS A 347 14.21 -21.05 -3.91
N LYS A 348 13.18 -21.50 -3.19
CA LYS A 348 13.15 -22.79 -2.51
C LYS A 348 13.25 -23.99 -3.45
N THR A 349 12.56 -23.93 -4.59
CA THR A 349 12.51 -25.09 -5.52
C THR A 349 13.64 -25.12 -6.52
N THR A 350 14.25 -23.97 -6.81
CA THR A 350 15.36 -23.85 -7.75
C THR A 350 16.72 -23.71 -7.06
N GLU A 351 16.74 -23.52 -5.73
CA GLU A 351 17.94 -23.19 -4.95
C GLU A 351 18.71 -21.97 -5.52
N SER A 352 17.95 -21.04 -6.14
CA SER A 352 18.55 -19.85 -6.77
C SER A 352 18.96 -18.80 -5.71
N GLU A 353 20.22 -18.43 -5.73
CA GLU A 353 20.77 -17.33 -4.91
C GLU A 353 20.85 -16.00 -5.70
N THR A 354 20.16 -15.90 -6.83
CA THR A 354 20.20 -14.70 -7.67
C THR A 354 19.50 -13.55 -6.95
N VAL A 355 20.27 -12.53 -6.59
CA VAL A 355 19.79 -11.29 -5.99
C VAL A 355 19.16 -10.41 -7.06
N GLN A 356 17.92 -9.97 -6.84
CA GLN A 356 17.21 -9.08 -7.74
C GLN A 356 16.71 -7.86 -6.96
N LYS A 357 16.88 -6.67 -7.54
CA LYS A 357 16.23 -5.45 -7.04
C LYS A 357 14.98 -5.20 -7.88
N GLN A 358 13.88 -4.89 -7.24
CA GLN A 358 12.67 -4.48 -7.93
C GLN A 358 12.92 -3.24 -8.78
N ALA A 359 12.83 -3.40 -10.10
CA ALA A 359 13.08 -2.30 -11.03
C ALA A 359 11.84 -1.42 -11.22
N SER A 360 10.64 -1.97 -11.00
CA SER A 360 9.38 -1.30 -11.27
C SER A 360 8.26 -1.95 -10.45
N VAL A 361 7.16 -1.23 -10.28
CA VAL A 361 5.87 -1.75 -9.77
C VAL A 361 4.77 -1.74 -10.85
N TYR A 362 5.09 -1.45 -12.08
CA TYR A 362 4.14 -1.46 -13.19
C TYR A 362 3.90 -2.89 -13.69
N TYR A 363 3.16 -3.67 -12.92
CA TYR A 363 2.95 -5.11 -13.13
C TYR A 363 1.58 -5.49 -13.70
N GLY A 364 0.65 -4.53 -13.80
CA GLY A 364 -0.69 -4.76 -14.35
C GLY A 364 -0.67 -5.29 -15.78
N PRO A 365 -1.83 -5.61 -16.35
CA PRO A 365 -1.93 -6.07 -17.74
C PRO A 365 -1.37 -5.08 -18.75
N GLN A 366 -0.79 -5.60 -19.82
CA GLN A 366 -0.49 -4.81 -21.01
C GLN A 366 -1.72 -4.79 -21.92
N TYR A 367 -2.19 -3.59 -22.23
CA TYR A 367 -3.28 -3.39 -23.17
C TYR A 367 -2.74 -2.98 -24.55
N ASP A 368 -3.40 -3.47 -25.61
CA ASP A 368 -3.06 -3.07 -26.98
C ASP A 368 -3.70 -1.72 -27.31
N THR A 369 -2.86 -0.72 -27.58
CA THR A 369 -3.32 0.62 -27.95
C THR A 369 -4.13 0.66 -29.24
N ALA A 370 -3.97 -0.34 -30.14
CA ALA A 370 -4.78 -0.47 -31.33
C ALA A 370 -6.28 -0.73 -31.02
N GLY A 371 -6.58 -1.27 -29.82
CA GLY A 371 -7.95 -1.46 -29.35
C GLY A 371 -8.63 -0.19 -28.86
N TYR A 372 -7.89 0.86 -28.56
CA TYR A 372 -8.44 2.11 -28.00
C TYR A 372 -9.43 2.83 -28.92
N GLU A 373 -9.31 2.68 -30.24
CA GLU A 373 -10.25 3.32 -31.18
C GLU A 373 -11.71 2.93 -30.91
N ALA A 374 -11.96 1.66 -30.55
CA ALA A 374 -13.30 1.18 -30.26
C ALA A 374 -13.86 1.76 -28.95
N ASP A 375 -13.02 1.86 -27.91
CA ASP A 375 -13.43 2.39 -26.61
C ASP A 375 -13.64 3.91 -26.65
N LEU A 376 -12.98 4.60 -27.59
CA LEU A 376 -13.06 6.05 -27.78
C LEU A 376 -14.17 6.48 -28.76
N GLU A 377 -14.92 5.55 -29.35
CA GLU A 377 -15.99 5.86 -30.28
C GLU A 377 -17.06 6.75 -29.62
N GLY A 378 -17.35 7.89 -30.25
CA GLY A 378 -18.34 8.85 -29.75
C GLY A 378 -17.82 9.89 -28.76
N LEU A 379 -16.55 9.83 -28.40
CA LEU A 379 -15.88 10.85 -27.56
C LEU A 379 -15.18 11.90 -28.47
N GLU A 380 -14.95 13.08 -27.91
CA GLU A 380 -14.11 14.10 -28.54
C GLU A 380 -12.63 13.74 -28.32
N VAL A 381 -11.94 13.37 -29.40
CA VAL A 381 -10.53 12.95 -29.37
C VAL A 381 -9.71 13.83 -30.30
N THR A 382 -8.67 14.45 -29.77
CA THR A 382 -7.79 15.37 -30.51
C THR A 382 -6.34 14.95 -30.43
N ASP A 383 -5.54 15.28 -31.44
CA ASP A 383 -4.07 15.16 -31.32
C ASP A 383 -3.56 16.14 -30.27
N THR A 384 -2.57 15.75 -29.52
CA THR A 384 -1.99 16.58 -28.46
C THR A 384 -0.50 16.30 -28.27
N SER A 385 0.19 17.22 -27.61
CA SER A 385 1.58 17.10 -27.20
C SER A 385 1.73 17.22 -25.69
N TYR A 386 2.91 16.92 -25.14
CA TYR A 386 3.20 17.18 -23.73
C TYR A 386 3.04 18.66 -23.37
N ASP A 387 3.44 19.58 -24.28
CA ASP A 387 3.34 21.02 -24.05
C ASP A 387 1.86 21.47 -24.00
N ASP A 388 0.99 20.93 -24.86
CA ASP A 388 -0.45 21.24 -24.85
C ASP A 388 -1.11 20.74 -23.55
N VAL A 389 -0.78 19.52 -23.12
CA VAL A 389 -1.32 18.94 -21.87
C VAL A 389 -0.78 19.71 -20.65
N ALA A 390 0.52 20.05 -20.65
CA ALA A 390 1.10 20.86 -19.58
C ALA A 390 0.44 22.24 -19.48
N GLN A 391 0.14 22.89 -20.62
CA GLN A 391 -0.58 24.15 -20.66
C GLN A 391 -2.02 24.00 -20.10
N LEU A 392 -2.71 22.92 -20.48
CA LEU A 392 -4.05 22.61 -19.98
C LEU A 392 -4.06 22.47 -18.45
N ILE A 393 -3.07 21.77 -17.89
CA ILE A 393 -2.87 21.65 -16.43
C ILE A 393 -2.57 23.04 -15.84
N ARG A 394 -1.70 23.83 -16.46
CA ARG A 394 -1.33 25.19 -16.01
C ARG A 394 -2.53 26.14 -15.98
N ASP A 395 -3.48 25.97 -16.90
CA ASP A 395 -4.72 26.74 -16.98
C ASP A 395 -5.74 26.34 -15.88
N GLY A 396 -5.39 25.39 -15.03
CA GLY A 396 -6.17 24.97 -13.86
C GLY A 396 -7.15 23.82 -14.13
N ASN A 397 -6.98 23.10 -15.24
CA ASN A 397 -7.79 21.93 -15.52
C ASN A 397 -7.22 20.69 -14.80
N ILE A 398 -8.11 19.81 -14.35
CA ILE A 398 -7.74 18.47 -13.89
C ILE A 398 -7.59 17.58 -15.13
N VAL A 399 -6.43 16.94 -15.28
CA VAL A 399 -6.15 16.03 -16.39
C VAL A 399 -5.81 14.65 -15.83
N THR A 400 -6.43 13.60 -16.34
CA THR A 400 -6.02 12.24 -16.02
C THR A 400 -5.00 11.73 -17.03
N ILE A 401 -4.09 10.87 -16.58
CA ILE A 401 -3.19 10.14 -17.47
C ILE A 401 -3.50 8.64 -17.39
N TYR A 402 -3.65 8.02 -18.55
CA TYR A 402 -3.84 6.59 -18.71
C TYR A 402 -2.82 6.07 -19.72
N GLN A 403 -1.90 5.19 -19.28
CA GLN A 403 -0.83 4.67 -20.12
C GLN A 403 -0.31 3.33 -19.61
N GLY A 404 0.32 2.56 -20.47
CA GLY A 404 1.09 1.37 -20.14
C GLY A 404 0.41 0.42 -19.16
N ARG A 405 1.22 -0.31 -18.42
CA ARG A 405 0.77 -1.23 -17.38
C ARG A 405 0.43 -0.47 -16.09
N SER A 406 -0.65 -0.86 -15.41
CA SER A 406 -1.01 -0.24 -14.13
C SER A 406 0.00 -0.56 -13.03
N GLU A 407 0.03 0.31 -12.04
CA GLU A 407 0.86 0.16 -10.84
C GLU A 407 0.29 -0.94 -9.93
N GLY A 408 1.15 -1.81 -9.39
CA GLY A 408 0.84 -2.64 -8.23
C GLY A 408 0.90 -1.83 -6.94
N GLY A 409 0.06 -2.22 -5.97
CA GLY A 409 -0.01 -1.52 -4.70
C GLY A 409 -0.96 -0.31 -4.67
N PRO A 410 -1.04 0.38 -3.53
CA PRO A 410 -2.09 1.37 -3.28
C PRO A 410 -1.78 2.78 -3.82
N ARG A 411 -0.66 2.97 -4.53
CA ARG A 411 -0.20 4.29 -4.99
C ARG A 411 -0.32 4.41 -6.50
N ALA A 412 -0.79 5.57 -6.97
CA ALA A 412 -0.72 5.94 -8.38
C ALA A 412 0.61 6.63 -8.67
N LEU A 413 1.33 6.15 -9.68
CA LEU A 413 2.71 6.53 -9.96
C LEU A 413 2.91 7.04 -11.40
N GLY A 414 1.83 7.56 -12.00
CA GLY A 414 1.88 8.20 -13.32
C GLY A 414 1.30 7.36 -14.46
N ASN A 415 0.81 6.13 -14.20
CA ASN A 415 0.16 5.32 -15.23
C ASN A 415 -1.38 5.33 -15.10
N ARG A 416 -1.89 5.47 -13.89
CA ARG A 416 -3.33 5.63 -13.57
C ARG A 416 -3.49 6.78 -12.60
N SER A 417 -3.21 8.01 -13.06
CA SER A 417 -3.11 9.20 -12.20
C SER A 417 -4.07 10.30 -12.60
N ILE A 418 -4.53 11.06 -11.61
CA ILE A 418 -5.15 12.38 -11.77
C ILE A 418 -4.07 13.41 -11.47
N LEU A 419 -3.88 14.34 -12.40
CA LEU A 419 -2.86 15.37 -12.39
C LEU A 419 -3.49 16.77 -12.30
N PHE A 420 -2.80 17.68 -11.62
CA PHE A 420 -3.23 19.07 -11.46
C PHE A 420 -2.02 19.99 -11.26
N ASP A 421 -2.24 21.31 -11.37
CA ASP A 421 -1.21 22.30 -11.09
C ASP A 421 -0.96 22.43 -9.56
N PRO A 422 0.21 22.07 -9.03
CA PRO A 422 0.51 22.15 -7.60
C PRO A 422 0.61 23.58 -7.08
N THR A 423 0.75 24.60 -7.95
CA THR A 423 0.92 26.00 -7.60
C THR A 423 -0.40 26.70 -7.26
N ILE A 424 -1.55 26.10 -7.59
CA ILE A 424 -2.88 26.67 -7.33
C ILE A 424 -3.23 26.49 -5.86
N LYS A 425 -3.43 27.58 -5.14
CA LYS A 425 -3.59 27.61 -3.68
C LYS A 425 -4.74 26.74 -3.16
N ASP A 426 -5.89 26.78 -3.81
CA ASP A 426 -7.09 26.04 -3.42
C ASP A 426 -7.21 24.69 -4.12
N GLY A 427 -6.15 24.23 -4.81
CA GLY A 427 -6.14 23.01 -5.60
C GLY A 427 -6.43 21.74 -4.80
N LYS A 428 -5.95 21.68 -3.54
CA LYS A 428 -6.27 20.57 -2.64
C LYS A 428 -7.78 20.43 -2.41
N ASP A 429 -8.46 21.52 -2.10
CA ASP A 429 -9.90 21.49 -1.81
C ASP A 429 -10.70 21.21 -3.08
N HIS A 430 -10.30 21.80 -4.21
CA HIS A 430 -10.89 21.53 -5.51
C HIS A 430 -10.82 20.04 -5.89
N VAL A 431 -9.64 19.43 -5.86
CA VAL A 431 -9.48 18.02 -6.23
C VAL A 431 -10.13 17.08 -5.20
N ASN A 432 -10.14 17.41 -3.89
CA ASN A 432 -10.88 16.64 -2.89
C ASN A 432 -12.38 16.65 -3.16
N ALA A 433 -12.96 17.79 -3.56
CA ALA A 433 -14.37 17.91 -3.91
C ALA A 433 -14.71 17.03 -5.13
N VAL A 434 -13.93 17.13 -6.22
CA VAL A 434 -14.11 16.32 -7.44
C VAL A 434 -13.98 14.82 -7.15
N LYS A 435 -13.02 14.42 -6.29
CA LYS A 435 -12.85 13.04 -5.86
C LYS A 435 -13.88 12.59 -4.82
N ARG A 436 -14.75 13.46 -4.30
CA ARG A 436 -15.76 13.16 -3.26
C ARG A 436 -15.13 12.52 -2.03
N ARG A 437 -14.06 13.15 -1.48
CA ARG A 437 -13.34 12.60 -0.34
C ARG A 437 -13.13 13.65 0.77
N GLU A 438 -12.66 13.21 1.92
CA GLU A 438 -12.55 14.02 3.13
C GLU A 438 -11.58 15.20 2.94
N TRP A 439 -11.95 16.38 3.39
CA TRP A 439 -11.25 17.65 3.21
C TRP A 439 -9.80 17.68 3.76
N PHE A 440 -9.52 16.92 4.83
CA PHE A 440 -8.20 16.89 5.47
C PHE A 440 -7.17 16.05 4.72
N ARG A 441 -7.61 15.21 3.78
CA ARG A 441 -6.70 14.29 3.09
C ARG A 441 -5.68 15.05 2.25
N PRO A 442 -4.37 14.80 2.49
CA PRO A 442 -3.32 15.39 1.67
C PRO A 442 -3.27 14.74 0.29
N PHE A 443 -2.58 15.41 -0.60
CA PHE A 443 -2.20 14.86 -1.88
C PHE A 443 -0.69 14.60 -1.93
N ALA A 444 -0.29 13.88 -2.96
CA ALA A 444 1.08 13.61 -3.28
C ALA A 444 1.51 14.43 -4.50
N CYS A 445 2.79 14.48 -4.75
CA CYS A 445 3.32 15.01 -5.99
C CYS A 445 4.35 14.09 -6.61
N SER A 446 4.59 14.29 -7.90
CA SER A 446 5.70 13.66 -8.61
C SER A 446 6.65 14.74 -9.09
N ILE A 447 7.95 14.52 -8.89
CA ILE A 447 9.02 15.46 -9.18
C ILE A 447 10.07 14.79 -10.06
N LYS A 448 10.71 15.53 -10.97
CA LYS A 448 11.90 15.05 -11.67
C LYS A 448 13.01 14.72 -10.66
N ALA A 449 13.58 13.52 -10.74
CA ALA A 449 14.51 13.00 -9.74
C ALA A 449 15.71 13.94 -9.49
N GLU A 450 16.27 14.54 -10.57
CA GLU A 450 17.41 15.44 -10.51
C GLU A 450 17.13 16.77 -9.77
N ASN A 451 15.86 17.14 -9.59
CA ASN A 451 15.47 18.38 -8.91
C ASN A 451 15.07 18.17 -7.44
N VAL A 452 15.01 16.93 -6.97
CA VAL A 452 14.34 16.61 -5.70
C VAL A 452 14.93 17.34 -4.50
N HIS A 453 16.25 17.49 -4.42
CA HIS A 453 16.94 18.10 -3.28
C HIS A 453 16.75 19.62 -3.17
N ASP A 454 16.39 20.30 -4.27
CA ASP A 454 16.06 21.74 -4.25
C ASP A 454 14.67 22.00 -3.59
N TRP A 455 13.83 20.97 -3.51
CA TRP A 455 12.44 21.06 -3.06
C TRP A 455 12.17 20.31 -1.76
N PHE A 456 12.85 19.19 -1.53
CA PHE A 456 12.54 18.29 -0.43
C PHE A 456 13.80 17.78 0.29
N ASP A 457 13.66 17.52 1.59
CA ASP A 457 14.68 16.86 2.39
C ASP A 457 14.45 15.34 2.41
N LEU A 458 15.33 14.60 1.75
CA LEU A 458 15.29 13.13 1.72
C LEU A 458 16.15 12.48 2.81
N ALA A 459 16.56 13.22 3.83
CA ALA A 459 17.42 12.72 4.92
C ALA A 459 18.67 11.98 4.40
N GLY A 460 19.30 12.53 3.34
CA GLY A 460 20.51 11.98 2.73
C GLY A 460 20.29 10.83 1.74
N ARG A 461 19.06 10.59 1.30
CA ARG A 461 18.74 9.62 0.23
C ARG A 461 18.56 10.35 -1.10
N ASP A 462 18.75 9.61 -2.21
CA ASP A 462 18.75 10.22 -3.55
C ASP A 462 17.38 10.15 -4.24
N GLU A 463 16.54 9.16 -3.90
CA GLU A 463 15.29 8.89 -4.61
C GLU A 463 14.18 8.31 -3.71
N THR A 464 12.94 8.47 -4.14
CA THR A 464 11.75 7.82 -3.59
C THR A 464 10.72 7.56 -4.70
N PRO A 465 10.91 6.53 -5.54
CA PRO A 465 10.11 6.34 -6.75
C PRO A 465 8.68 5.84 -6.49
N HIS A 466 8.36 5.37 -5.27
CA HIS A 466 7.13 4.65 -4.98
C HIS A 466 6.20 5.33 -3.97
N MET A 467 6.39 6.62 -3.67
CA MET A 467 5.55 7.38 -2.70
C MET A 467 5.49 6.75 -1.30
N MET A 468 6.58 6.15 -0.83
CA MET A 468 6.63 5.49 0.48
C MET A 468 7.05 6.42 1.63
N TYR A 469 7.33 7.69 1.36
CA TYR A 469 7.84 8.65 2.35
C TYR A 469 7.12 9.98 2.24
N ALA A 470 6.67 10.50 3.39
CA ALA A 470 6.18 11.88 3.53
C ALA A 470 7.34 12.74 4.06
N VAL A 471 8.03 13.40 3.15
CA VAL A 471 9.27 14.12 3.43
C VAL A 471 9.02 15.59 3.75
N LYS A 472 9.95 16.23 4.45
CA LYS A 472 9.90 17.66 4.72
C LYS A 472 10.20 18.48 3.47
N CYS A 473 9.53 19.61 3.35
CA CYS A 473 9.81 20.58 2.31
C CYS A 473 11.01 21.45 2.69
N GLN A 474 11.78 21.89 1.67
CA GLN A 474 12.77 22.96 1.84
C GLN A 474 12.05 24.29 2.14
N ASP A 475 12.75 25.24 2.75
CA ASP A 475 12.18 26.54 3.14
C ASP A 475 11.58 27.29 1.93
N GLY A 476 10.34 27.74 2.08
CA GLY A 476 9.61 28.51 1.07
C GLY A 476 8.99 27.68 -0.07
N VAL A 477 9.08 26.35 -0.03
CA VAL A 477 8.43 25.46 -1.00
C VAL A 477 6.92 25.44 -0.80
N GLU A 478 6.46 25.56 0.43
CA GLU A 478 5.04 25.61 0.79
C GLU A 478 4.27 26.76 0.12
N GLU A 479 4.97 27.85 -0.21
CA GLU A 479 4.38 28.99 -0.94
C GLU A 479 4.32 28.72 -2.46
N LYS A 480 5.21 27.87 -2.99
CA LYS A 480 5.31 27.57 -4.42
C LYS A 480 4.35 26.48 -4.90
N ILE A 481 4.15 25.45 -4.07
CA ILE A 481 3.29 24.29 -4.40
C ILE A 481 2.27 24.00 -3.30
N PRO A 482 1.46 24.97 -2.89
CA PRO A 482 0.61 24.89 -1.69
C PRO A 482 -0.43 23.76 -1.73
N SER A 483 -0.86 23.31 -2.90
CA SER A 483 -1.92 22.31 -3.00
C SER A 483 -1.49 20.87 -2.69
N VAL A 484 -0.18 20.62 -2.61
CA VAL A 484 0.38 19.28 -2.29
C VAL A 484 1.10 19.24 -0.96
N ILE A 485 1.29 20.39 -0.30
CA ILE A 485 1.91 20.47 1.02
C ILE A 485 0.86 20.23 2.11
N HIS A 486 1.18 19.36 3.05
CA HIS A 486 0.32 19.13 4.20
C HIS A 486 0.54 20.18 5.29
N VAL A 487 -0.37 20.26 6.26
CA VAL A 487 -0.37 21.31 7.32
C VAL A 487 0.86 21.27 8.23
N ASP A 488 1.61 20.19 8.24
CA ASP A 488 2.87 19.99 8.97
C ASP A 488 4.13 20.26 8.13
N ASN A 489 3.98 20.89 6.97
CA ASN A 489 5.04 21.17 5.99
C ASN A 489 5.72 19.91 5.45
N THR A 490 4.97 18.81 5.30
CA THR A 490 5.43 17.59 4.62
C THR A 490 4.71 17.38 3.31
N CYS A 491 5.31 16.60 2.42
CA CYS A 491 4.68 16.11 1.20
C CYS A 491 5.07 14.65 0.96
N ARG A 492 4.11 13.83 0.52
CA ARG A 492 4.41 12.49 0.01
C ARG A 492 4.79 12.62 -1.46
N ILE A 493 6.03 12.26 -1.80
CA ILE A 493 6.58 12.49 -3.12
C ILE A 493 6.92 11.20 -3.86
N GLN A 494 6.92 11.30 -5.18
CA GLN A 494 7.50 10.35 -6.12
C GLN A 494 8.61 11.03 -6.89
N THR A 495 9.83 10.50 -6.86
CA THR A 495 10.88 10.87 -7.82
C THR A 495 10.66 10.12 -9.12
N VAL A 496 10.75 10.81 -10.24
CA VAL A 496 10.54 10.25 -11.58
C VAL A 496 11.79 10.50 -12.43
N THR A 497 12.35 9.43 -13.00
CA THR A 497 13.40 9.50 -14.01
C THR A 497 12.83 9.17 -15.39
N GLN A 498 13.49 9.61 -16.45
CA GLN A 498 13.09 9.28 -17.82
C GLN A 498 13.11 7.77 -18.07
N GLU A 499 14.07 7.05 -17.46
CA GLU A 499 14.19 5.60 -17.59
C GLU A 499 13.02 4.86 -16.92
N GLN A 500 12.56 5.32 -15.76
CA GLN A 500 11.46 4.70 -15.02
C GLN A 500 10.10 4.90 -15.69
N ASN A 501 9.84 6.11 -16.24
CA ASN A 501 8.57 6.45 -16.88
C ASN A 501 8.73 7.63 -17.84
N GLU A 502 9.10 7.33 -19.09
CA GLU A 502 9.44 8.34 -20.09
C GLU A 502 8.32 9.35 -20.35
N HIS A 503 7.11 8.89 -20.58
CA HIS A 503 5.99 9.78 -20.90
C HIS A 503 5.63 10.68 -19.72
N TYR A 504 5.64 10.14 -18.51
CA TYR A 504 5.32 10.92 -17.32
C TYR A 504 6.42 11.93 -17.00
N TYR A 505 7.69 11.53 -17.14
CA TYR A 505 8.83 12.44 -17.01
C TYR A 505 8.74 13.60 -18.03
N ASN A 506 8.48 13.30 -19.30
CA ASN A 506 8.37 14.32 -20.35
C ASN A 506 7.20 15.29 -20.10
N LEU A 507 6.10 14.82 -19.52
CA LEU A 507 4.98 15.70 -19.14
C LEU A 507 5.37 16.62 -17.96
N ILE A 508 6.08 16.10 -16.93
CA ILE A 508 6.60 16.93 -15.84
C ILE A 508 7.60 17.96 -16.38
N ASP A 509 8.47 17.56 -17.30
CA ASP A 509 9.46 18.45 -17.92
C ASP A 509 8.79 19.56 -18.78
N ALA A 510 7.73 19.24 -19.50
CA ALA A 510 6.94 20.22 -20.24
C ALA A 510 6.26 21.21 -19.28
N PHE A 511 5.72 20.73 -18.16
CA PHE A 511 5.13 21.60 -17.14
C PHE A 511 6.18 22.50 -16.49
N ASP A 512 7.36 21.96 -16.17
CA ASP A 512 8.49 22.74 -15.62
C ASP A 512 8.89 23.91 -16.53
N LYS A 513 8.95 23.69 -17.85
CA LYS A 513 9.29 24.74 -18.83
C LYS A 513 8.34 25.93 -18.81
N ILE A 514 7.06 25.71 -18.54
CA ILE A 514 6.04 26.78 -18.54
C ILE A 514 5.79 27.37 -17.13
N ALA A 515 5.89 26.54 -16.08
CA ALA A 515 5.58 26.93 -14.71
C ALA A 515 6.84 27.29 -13.88
N GLY A 516 8.03 26.83 -14.29
CA GLY A 516 9.26 26.92 -13.49
C GLY A 516 9.21 26.03 -12.25
N VAL A 517 8.39 24.97 -12.29
CA VAL A 517 8.16 24.03 -11.19
C VAL A 517 8.25 22.59 -11.74
N PRO A 518 9.31 21.82 -11.40
CA PRO A 518 9.54 20.47 -11.91
C PRO A 518 8.65 19.42 -11.24
N ILE A 519 7.41 19.80 -10.89
CA ILE A 519 6.51 19.03 -10.02
C ILE A 519 5.09 19.05 -10.61
N LEU A 520 4.44 17.88 -10.63
CA LEU A 520 3.00 17.77 -10.84
C LEU A 520 2.30 17.23 -9.58
N PHE A 521 1.15 17.79 -9.25
CA PHE A 521 0.21 17.18 -8.33
C PHE A 521 -0.21 15.81 -8.87
N ASN A 522 -0.14 14.76 -8.03
CA ASN A 522 -0.46 13.40 -8.41
C ASN A 522 -1.36 12.71 -7.38
N THR A 523 -2.47 12.17 -7.85
CA THR A 523 -3.33 11.31 -7.05
C THR A 523 -3.90 10.17 -7.90
N SER A 524 -4.42 9.13 -7.24
CA SER A 524 -4.96 7.95 -7.91
C SER A 524 -6.16 8.26 -8.79
N PHE A 525 -6.19 7.65 -9.99
CA PHE A 525 -7.31 7.77 -10.92
C PHE A 525 -8.46 6.87 -10.49
N ASN A 526 -9.28 7.39 -9.59
CA ASN A 526 -10.52 6.83 -9.07
C ASN A 526 -11.30 7.91 -8.32
N LEU A 527 -12.57 7.71 -8.09
CA LEU A 527 -13.38 8.49 -7.14
C LEU A 527 -13.27 7.91 -5.73
N GLY A 528 -13.77 8.64 -4.75
CA GLY A 528 -13.78 8.19 -3.34
C GLY A 528 -14.56 6.88 -3.20
N GLY A 529 -13.93 5.86 -2.62
CA GLY A 529 -14.52 4.53 -2.45
C GLY A 529 -14.30 3.54 -3.59
N ASP A 530 -13.92 4.01 -4.79
CA ASP A 530 -13.66 3.13 -5.92
C ASP A 530 -12.23 2.57 -5.91
N PRO A 531 -11.98 1.39 -6.51
CA PRO A 531 -10.64 0.94 -6.87
C PRO A 531 -10.00 1.86 -7.92
N LEU A 532 -8.68 1.86 -8.01
CA LEU A 532 -7.95 2.48 -9.12
C LEU A 532 -8.47 1.90 -10.45
N VAL A 533 -8.60 2.72 -11.48
CA VAL A 533 -9.01 2.24 -12.81
C VAL A 533 -7.98 1.27 -13.38
N GLU A 534 -8.45 0.24 -14.07
CA GLU A 534 -7.57 -0.72 -14.74
C GLU A 534 -7.66 -0.59 -16.26
N THR A 535 -8.84 -0.74 -16.80
CA THR A 535 -9.08 -0.67 -18.24
C THR A 535 -9.37 0.76 -18.70
N LEU A 536 -9.29 1.01 -20.01
CA LEU A 536 -9.69 2.29 -20.59
C LEU A 536 -11.19 2.54 -20.39
N GLU A 537 -12.01 1.49 -20.42
CA GLU A 537 -13.45 1.56 -20.13
C GLU A 537 -13.70 2.05 -18.69
N ASP A 538 -12.97 1.50 -17.68
CA ASP A 538 -13.04 1.98 -16.31
C ASP A 538 -12.66 3.46 -16.18
N ALA A 539 -11.65 3.89 -16.94
CA ALA A 539 -11.20 5.28 -16.96
C ALA A 539 -12.29 6.20 -17.50
N ILE A 540 -12.89 5.85 -18.65
CA ILE A 540 -13.99 6.60 -19.27
C ILE A 540 -15.21 6.63 -18.35
N ASP A 541 -15.60 5.51 -17.72
CA ASP A 541 -16.69 5.46 -16.74
C ASP A 541 -16.42 6.41 -15.55
N THR A 542 -15.20 6.46 -15.07
CA THR A 542 -14.80 7.36 -13.97
C THR A 542 -14.92 8.84 -14.38
N LEU A 543 -14.51 9.20 -15.59
CA LEU A 543 -14.71 10.55 -16.13
C LEU A 543 -16.19 10.90 -16.21
N ASN A 544 -17.02 10.03 -16.82
CA ASN A 544 -18.46 10.24 -16.96
C ASN A 544 -19.20 10.42 -15.62
N ARG A 545 -18.66 9.91 -14.52
CA ARG A 545 -19.21 10.03 -13.16
C ARG A 545 -18.62 11.19 -12.35
N SER A 546 -17.74 12.00 -12.94
CA SER A 546 -17.02 13.08 -12.26
C SER A 546 -17.01 14.36 -13.06
N ASP A 547 -16.52 15.44 -12.46
CA ASP A 547 -16.32 16.73 -13.12
C ASP A 547 -14.93 16.82 -13.81
N ILE A 548 -14.26 15.68 -14.06
CA ILE A 548 -12.98 15.62 -14.76
C ILE A 548 -13.27 15.51 -16.28
N GLU A 549 -12.84 16.50 -17.03
CA GLU A 549 -13.15 16.56 -18.47
C GLU A 549 -12.09 15.89 -19.35
N TYR A 550 -10.83 15.80 -18.90
CA TYR A 550 -9.70 15.51 -19.76
C TYR A 550 -8.95 14.25 -19.36
N MET A 551 -8.67 13.39 -20.37
CA MET A 551 -7.78 12.24 -20.21
C MET A 551 -6.71 12.25 -21.30
N TYR A 552 -5.46 12.19 -20.88
CA TYR A 552 -4.31 12.10 -21.76
C TYR A 552 -3.88 10.65 -21.98
N LEU A 553 -3.71 10.27 -23.24
CA LEU A 553 -3.22 8.96 -23.69
C LEU A 553 -1.87 9.16 -24.41
N PRO A 554 -0.74 9.19 -23.66
CA PRO A 554 0.55 9.58 -24.22
C PRO A 554 1.09 8.64 -25.28
N GLU A 555 0.83 7.33 -25.16
CA GLU A 555 1.33 6.30 -26.10
C GLU A 555 0.81 6.53 -27.54
N ILE A 556 -0.37 7.14 -27.68
CA ILE A 556 -0.98 7.47 -28.97
C ILE A 556 -1.10 8.98 -29.20
N GLN A 557 -0.56 9.79 -28.31
CA GLN A 557 -0.56 11.26 -28.35
C GLN A 557 -1.98 11.85 -28.57
N LYS A 558 -2.96 11.35 -27.81
CA LYS A 558 -4.34 11.81 -27.87
C LYS A 558 -4.80 12.41 -26.54
N LEU A 559 -5.58 13.47 -26.66
CA LEU A 559 -6.36 14.03 -25.58
C LEU A 559 -7.84 13.68 -25.82
N VAL A 560 -8.42 13.01 -24.84
CA VAL A 560 -9.85 12.68 -24.82
C VAL A 560 -10.56 13.72 -23.97
N LYS A 561 -11.63 14.29 -24.49
CA LYS A 561 -12.52 15.16 -23.74
C LYS A 561 -13.88 14.50 -23.59
N VAL A 562 -14.35 14.43 -22.34
CA VAL A 562 -15.69 13.95 -22.01
C VAL A 562 -16.56 15.16 -21.72
N PRO A 563 -17.71 15.33 -22.42
CA PRO A 563 -18.59 16.47 -22.17
C PRO A 563 -19.17 16.38 -20.74
N ASN A 564 -19.09 17.47 -19.99
CA ASN A 564 -19.88 17.63 -18.78
C ASN A 564 -21.37 17.81 -19.19
N GLU A 565 -22.25 16.90 -18.69
CA GLU A 565 -23.70 17.06 -18.88
C GLU A 565 -24.28 18.20 -18.02
#